data_70f41307e706c2fadffd4902dd24a09d
#
_entry.id   70f41307e706c2fadffd4902dd24a09d
#
_cell.length_a   1.000
_cell.length_b   1.000
_cell.length_c   1.000
_cell.angle_alpha   90.00
_cell.angle_beta   90.00
_cell.angle_gamma   90.00
#
_symmetry.space_group_name_H-M   'P 1'
#
loop_
_entity.id
_entity.type
_entity.pdbx_description
1 polymer ?
#
loop_
_entity_poly.entity_id
_entity_poly.type
_entity_poly.pdbx_seq_one_letter_code
_entity_poly.pdbx_strand_id
1 'polypeptide(L)'
;MTPSARIQATIDILERLGIENRPADALVSAYFRTRRFIGSKDRSEIAARVYAVLRHHARLGWWLARAEAEDTPRNRVIAELTLAEGVAVKDMGRLFSGETYAPIPLDKPEEALVKATAGQPLDHPDMPKHVRSEIPDWAAASLEANFGDRYEAEVAALLDQAPLDLRVNELRGTRDEVLQTLAAGKLDVVPTPLSPLGIRVKGRPQLGRHPAFQSGLIEVQDEGSQLIALLVDARPGQQVVDFCSGAGGKALALAARMKGKGRVVACDVSKGRLDRGKERLRRAGIDNVEPRLLENERDRWVKKQRGKFDRVLIDAPCSGTGAWRRNPDARWRPMELERLLGVQREILDSAARLAKPDGGRVIYATCSLLREENEAQIEGFLASHPDYRLVPVETVWDEAVGTGPAPTSGMLRLSPAANGTDGFFVAVLERGPKADAAETEAA
;
A
#
# COMPACT_ATOMS: atom_id res chain seq x y z
N MET A 1 14.61 10.14 25.78
CA MET A 1 14.17 9.00 26.62
C MET A 1 15.35 8.07 26.88
N THR A 2 15.31 7.28 27.98
CA THR A 2 16.30 6.21 28.20
C THR A 2 16.07 5.06 27.22
N PRO A 3 17.08 4.23 26.91
CA PRO A 3 16.89 3.02 26.13
C PRO A 3 15.77 2.12 26.64
N SER A 4 15.71 1.89 27.94
CA SER A 4 14.65 1.10 28.60
C SER A 4 13.25 1.67 28.38
N ALA A 5 13.08 2.99 28.51
CA ALA A 5 11.79 3.64 28.28
C ALA A 5 11.32 3.55 26.79
N ARG A 6 12.25 3.51 25.83
CA ARG A 6 11.91 3.26 24.42
C ARG A 6 11.45 1.82 24.18
N ILE A 7 12.07 0.86 24.88
CA ILE A 7 11.64 -0.55 24.85
C ILE A 7 10.23 -0.69 25.42
N GLN A 8 9.94 -0.09 26.59
CA GLN A 8 8.59 -0.10 27.16
C GLN A 8 7.57 0.50 26.19
N ALA A 9 7.87 1.64 25.57
CA ALA A 9 7.00 2.25 24.59
C ALA A 9 6.75 1.34 23.36
N THR A 10 7.74 0.54 22.95
CA THR A 10 7.58 -0.45 21.89
C THR A 10 6.63 -1.56 22.31
N ILE A 11 6.79 -2.11 23.52
CA ILE A 11 5.90 -3.13 24.11
C ILE A 11 4.47 -2.59 24.16
N ASP A 12 4.25 -1.40 24.75
CA ASP A 12 2.93 -0.75 24.86
C ASP A 12 2.20 -0.63 23.50
N ILE A 13 2.94 -0.28 22.44
CA ILE A 13 2.36 -0.13 21.09
C ILE A 13 1.98 -1.50 20.52
N LEU A 14 2.83 -2.51 20.68
CA LEU A 14 2.56 -3.87 20.17
C LEU A 14 1.42 -4.55 20.92
N GLU A 15 1.30 -4.36 22.24
CA GLU A 15 0.15 -4.84 23.02
C GLU A 15 -1.17 -4.23 22.52
N ARG A 16 -1.17 -2.92 22.27
CA ARG A 16 -2.34 -2.24 21.71
C ARG A 16 -2.68 -2.72 20.32
N LEU A 17 -1.67 -3.06 19.51
CA LEU A 17 -1.89 -3.61 18.17
C LEU A 17 -2.58 -4.96 18.21
N GLY A 18 -2.28 -5.81 19.20
CA GLY A 18 -2.95 -7.09 19.41
C GLY A 18 -4.42 -6.97 19.84
N ILE A 19 -4.79 -5.84 20.48
CA ILE A 19 -6.14 -5.61 21.00
C ILE A 19 -7.00 -4.78 20.03
N GLU A 20 -6.43 -3.70 19.47
CA GLU A 20 -7.15 -2.76 18.62
C GLU A 20 -7.09 -3.22 17.15
N ASN A 21 -8.23 -3.41 16.49
CA ASN A 21 -8.27 -3.73 15.05
C ASN A 21 -8.01 -2.47 14.20
N ARG A 22 -6.80 -1.92 14.29
CA ARG A 22 -6.36 -0.70 13.60
C ARG A 22 -5.00 -0.92 12.95
N PRO A 23 -4.70 -0.23 11.83
CA PRO A 23 -3.37 -0.27 11.22
C PRO A 23 -2.26 0.20 12.17
N ALA A 24 -1.08 -0.40 12.06
CA ALA A 24 0.07 -0.08 12.92
C ALA A 24 0.48 1.40 12.83
N ASP A 25 0.46 2.00 11.64
CA ASP A 25 0.76 3.41 11.42
C ASP A 25 -0.19 4.35 12.18
N ALA A 26 -1.47 4.01 12.22
CA ALA A 26 -2.49 4.76 12.96
C ALA A 26 -2.28 4.66 14.47
N LEU A 27 -1.91 3.47 14.98
CA LEU A 27 -1.63 3.26 16.41
C LEU A 27 -0.34 3.95 16.86
N VAL A 28 0.75 3.81 16.11
CA VAL A 28 2.03 4.51 16.33
C VAL A 28 1.82 6.03 16.35
N SER A 29 1.09 6.55 15.35
CA SER A 29 0.77 7.98 15.28
C SER A 29 -0.07 8.45 16.48
N ALA A 30 -1.07 7.67 16.89
CA ALA A 30 -1.92 7.97 18.03
C ALA A 30 -1.13 7.94 19.34
N TYR A 31 -0.23 6.96 19.49
CA TYR A 31 0.66 6.87 20.66
C TYR A 31 1.52 8.12 20.83
N PHE A 32 2.15 8.60 19.77
CA PHE A 32 2.99 9.80 19.80
C PHE A 32 2.20 11.10 19.94
N ARG A 33 0.98 11.17 19.42
CA ARG A 33 0.12 12.36 19.54
C ARG A 33 -0.24 12.67 20.97
N THR A 34 -0.49 11.65 21.79
CA THR A 34 -0.80 11.79 23.22
C THR A 34 0.45 11.98 24.10
N ARG A 35 1.63 11.66 23.56
CA ARG A 35 2.93 11.72 24.31
C ARG A 35 3.88 12.70 23.62
N ARG A 36 3.50 13.99 23.62
CA ARG A 36 4.23 15.06 22.91
C ARG A 36 5.65 15.28 23.42
N PHE A 37 5.97 14.85 24.64
CA PHE A 37 7.29 14.91 25.24
C PHE A 37 8.32 13.99 24.55
N ILE A 38 7.88 12.97 23.79
CA ILE A 38 8.78 12.08 23.05
C ILE A 38 9.38 12.85 21.89
N GLY A 39 10.71 13.03 21.90
CA GLY A 39 11.45 13.73 20.85
C GLY A 39 11.46 12.95 19.52
N SER A 40 11.83 13.63 18.44
CA SER A 40 11.81 13.04 17.07
C SER A 40 12.72 11.82 16.94
N LYS A 41 13.91 11.84 17.54
CA LYS A 41 14.86 10.71 17.52
C LYS A 41 14.27 9.49 18.23
N ASP A 42 13.72 9.69 19.43
CA ASP A 42 13.09 8.60 20.19
C ASP A 42 11.88 8.02 19.43
N ARG A 43 11.05 8.87 18.80
CA ARG A 43 9.93 8.41 17.95
C ARG A 43 10.41 7.53 16.79
N SER A 44 11.49 7.92 16.13
CA SER A 44 12.05 7.13 15.04
C SER A 44 12.55 5.76 15.52
N GLU A 45 13.27 5.71 16.67
CA GLU A 45 13.79 4.46 17.22
C GLU A 45 12.67 3.53 17.70
N ILE A 46 11.65 4.07 18.40
CA ILE A 46 10.49 3.29 18.83
C ILE A 46 9.73 2.72 17.62
N ALA A 47 9.43 3.57 16.63
CA ALA A 47 8.73 3.14 15.42
C ALA A 47 9.54 2.09 14.65
N ALA A 48 10.86 2.29 14.49
CA ALA A 48 11.73 1.33 13.82
C ALA A 48 11.66 -0.06 14.46
N ARG A 49 11.73 -0.14 15.80
CA ARG A 49 11.63 -1.42 16.52
C ARG A 49 10.24 -2.04 16.43
N VAL A 50 9.15 -1.25 16.55
CA VAL A 50 7.79 -1.76 16.32
C VAL A 50 7.68 -2.42 14.95
N TYR A 51 8.13 -1.73 13.90
CA TYR A 51 8.08 -2.28 12.53
C TYR A 51 9.07 -3.43 12.30
N ALA A 52 10.18 -3.51 13.02
CA ALA A 52 11.12 -4.64 12.97
C ALA A 52 10.44 -5.90 13.53
N VAL A 53 9.87 -5.82 14.72
CA VAL A 53 9.10 -6.94 15.32
C VAL A 53 7.97 -7.42 14.40
N LEU A 54 7.25 -6.49 13.73
CA LEU A 54 6.20 -6.85 12.79
C LEU A 54 6.72 -7.51 11.50
N ARG A 55 7.91 -7.12 11.02
CA ARG A 55 8.56 -7.76 9.85
C ARG A 55 9.13 -9.13 10.15
N HIS A 56 9.57 -9.34 11.38
CA HIS A 56 10.17 -10.59 11.83
C HIS A 56 9.16 -11.51 12.53
N HIS A 57 7.87 -11.31 12.30
CA HIS A 57 6.77 -11.95 13.04
C HIS A 57 6.85 -13.47 13.07
N ALA A 58 7.01 -14.13 11.90
CA ALA A 58 7.06 -15.59 11.85
C ALA A 58 8.37 -16.15 12.43
N ARG A 59 9.49 -15.50 12.13
CA ARG A 59 10.81 -15.91 12.65
C ARG A 59 10.87 -15.76 14.19
N LEU A 60 10.38 -14.65 14.72
CA LEU A 60 10.30 -14.46 16.17
C LEU A 60 9.37 -15.51 16.81
N GLY A 61 8.19 -15.75 16.22
CA GLY A 61 7.27 -16.79 16.71
C GLY A 61 7.91 -18.18 16.70
N TRP A 62 8.69 -18.52 15.65
CA TRP A 62 9.43 -19.78 15.60
C TRP A 62 10.48 -19.89 16.74
N TRP A 63 11.22 -18.82 17.01
CA TRP A 63 12.18 -18.79 18.11
C TRP A 63 11.51 -18.89 19.48
N LEU A 64 10.36 -18.23 19.68
CA LEU A 64 9.58 -18.36 20.91
C LEU A 64 9.13 -19.79 21.14
N ALA A 65 8.57 -20.45 20.10
CA ALA A 65 8.15 -21.84 20.18
C ALA A 65 9.34 -22.78 20.48
N ARG A 66 10.51 -22.55 19.84
CA ARG A 66 11.73 -23.34 20.09
C ARG A 66 12.28 -23.15 21.50
N ALA A 67 12.09 -21.98 22.10
CA ALA A 67 12.50 -21.67 23.47
C ALA A 67 11.43 -22.01 24.51
N GLU A 68 10.31 -22.64 24.11
CA GLU A 68 9.14 -22.92 24.95
C GLU A 68 8.61 -21.66 25.70
N ALA A 69 8.74 -20.49 25.06
CA ALA A 69 8.30 -19.22 25.60
C ALA A 69 6.90 -18.86 25.07
N GLU A 70 6.09 -18.23 25.90
CA GLU A 70 4.77 -17.73 25.50
C GLU A 70 4.91 -16.65 24.40
N ASP A 71 4.03 -16.70 23.39
CA ASP A 71 4.01 -15.74 22.30
C ASP A 71 3.28 -14.46 22.72
N THR A 72 4.01 -13.56 23.38
CA THR A 72 3.54 -12.26 23.81
C THR A 72 4.29 -11.14 23.12
N PRO A 73 3.70 -9.92 22.97
CA PRO A 73 4.41 -8.74 22.48
C PRO A 73 5.73 -8.47 23.20
N ARG A 74 5.75 -8.66 24.51
CA ARG A 74 6.94 -8.49 25.32
C ARG A 74 8.02 -9.51 24.98
N ASN A 75 7.69 -10.80 24.89
CA ASN A 75 8.64 -11.85 24.51
C ASN A 75 9.15 -11.68 23.07
N ARG A 76 8.31 -11.20 22.14
CA ARG A 76 8.74 -10.83 20.78
C ARG A 76 9.77 -9.69 20.80
N VAL A 77 9.59 -8.67 21.67
CA VAL A 77 10.59 -7.60 21.83
C VAL A 77 11.89 -8.13 22.46
N ILE A 78 11.83 -9.02 23.45
CA ILE A 78 13.01 -9.67 24.02
C ILE A 78 13.79 -10.44 22.94
N ALA A 79 13.10 -11.26 22.16
CA ALA A 79 13.71 -12.01 21.07
C ALA A 79 14.28 -11.10 19.96
N GLU A 80 13.60 -10.03 19.59
CA GLU A 80 14.12 -9.04 18.62
C GLU A 80 15.41 -8.38 19.11
N LEU A 81 15.47 -7.99 20.38
CA LEU A 81 16.66 -7.38 20.99
C LEU A 81 17.88 -8.32 20.93
N THR A 82 17.68 -9.61 21.19
CA THR A 82 18.78 -10.59 21.24
C THR A 82 19.17 -11.09 19.88
N LEU A 83 18.19 -11.41 18.99
CA LEU A 83 18.42 -12.03 17.68
C LEU A 83 18.82 -11.01 16.60
N ALA A 84 18.13 -9.88 16.53
CA ALA A 84 18.30 -8.90 15.47
C ALA A 84 19.15 -7.69 15.89
N GLU A 85 18.96 -7.18 17.10
CA GLU A 85 19.74 -6.04 17.61
C GLU A 85 21.06 -6.48 18.30
N GLY A 86 21.26 -7.80 18.54
CA GLY A 86 22.50 -8.35 19.10
C GLY A 86 22.78 -7.96 20.55
N VAL A 87 21.74 -7.66 21.32
CA VAL A 87 21.88 -7.29 22.73
C VAL A 87 22.39 -8.47 23.54
N ALA A 88 23.53 -8.29 24.23
CA ALA A 88 24.13 -9.36 25.02
C ALA A 88 23.34 -9.63 26.31
N VAL A 89 23.36 -10.89 26.78
CA VAL A 89 22.67 -11.34 28.01
C VAL A 89 22.92 -10.39 29.21
N LYS A 90 24.18 -9.99 29.42
CA LYS A 90 24.58 -9.11 30.53
C LYS A 90 23.93 -7.71 30.48
N ASP A 91 23.51 -7.25 29.31
CA ASP A 91 22.95 -5.91 29.12
C ASP A 91 21.42 -5.90 29.23
N MET A 92 20.77 -7.07 29.14
CA MET A 92 19.31 -7.20 29.23
C MET A 92 18.78 -6.71 30.59
N GLY A 93 19.45 -7.01 31.69
CA GLY A 93 19.01 -6.57 33.04
C GLY A 93 18.98 -5.05 33.20
N ARG A 94 19.82 -4.30 32.45
CA ARG A 94 19.75 -2.82 32.42
C ARG A 94 18.58 -2.29 31.63
N LEU A 95 18.18 -3.02 30.60
CA LEU A 95 17.06 -2.63 29.74
C LEU A 95 15.71 -2.96 30.38
N PHE A 96 15.64 -4.04 31.18
CA PHE A 96 14.49 -4.52 31.94
C PHE A 96 14.74 -4.33 33.42
N SER A 97 14.91 -3.08 33.85
CA SER A 97 15.37 -2.75 35.21
C SER A 97 14.25 -2.56 36.22
N GLY A 98 13.02 -2.39 35.80
CA GLY A 98 11.89 -2.02 36.67
C GLY A 98 11.92 -0.57 37.17
N GLU A 99 12.89 0.24 36.72
CA GLU A 99 12.94 1.67 37.07
C GLU A 99 11.79 2.43 36.39
N THR A 100 11.60 3.69 36.79
CA THR A 100 10.54 4.55 36.22
C THR A 100 10.60 4.59 34.71
N TYR A 101 9.49 4.19 34.05
CA TYR A 101 9.31 4.05 32.63
C TYR A 101 10.11 2.92 31.94
N ALA A 102 10.88 2.12 32.67
CA ALA A 102 11.51 0.92 32.15
C ALA A 102 10.54 -0.28 32.24
N PRO A 103 10.72 -1.31 31.39
CA PRO A 103 10.02 -2.57 31.55
C PRO A 103 10.37 -3.20 32.91
N ILE A 104 9.44 -3.94 33.50
CA ILE A 104 9.69 -4.73 34.70
C ILE A 104 10.86 -5.71 34.49
N PRO A 105 11.60 -6.12 35.55
CA PRO A 105 12.66 -7.10 35.43
C PRO A 105 12.18 -8.38 34.74
N LEU A 106 13.13 -9.05 34.07
CA LEU A 106 12.86 -10.35 33.42
C LEU A 106 12.50 -11.39 34.49
N ASP A 107 11.51 -12.20 34.19
CA ASP A 107 11.21 -13.39 34.98
C ASP A 107 12.07 -14.60 34.51
N LYS A 108 11.94 -15.75 35.19
CA LYS A 108 12.73 -16.94 34.88
C LYS A 108 12.49 -17.49 33.47
N PRO A 109 11.25 -17.60 32.94
CA PRO A 109 10.98 -17.93 31.56
C PRO A 109 11.63 -16.97 30.56
N GLU A 110 11.56 -15.67 30.80
CA GLU A 110 12.17 -14.64 29.94
C GLU A 110 13.70 -14.68 29.96
N GLU A 111 14.31 -14.94 31.15
CA GLU A 111 15.75 -15.19 31.24
C GLU A 111 16.19 -16.44 30.45
N ALA A 112 15.37 -17.47 30.41
CA ALA A 112 15.62 -18.66 29.61
C ALA A 112 15.53 -18.32 28.10
N LEU A 113 14.52 -17.56 27.69
CA LEU A 113 14.40 -17.05 26.31
C LEU A 113 15.64 -16.25 25.89
N VAL A 114 16.09 -15.30 26.73
CA VAL A 114 17.31 -14.52 26.46
C VAL A 114 18.52 -15.42 26.26
N LYS A 115 18.69 -16.46 27.09
CA LYS A 115 19.82 -17.40 26.97
C LYS A 115 19.73 -18.26 25.71
N ALA A 116 18.51 -18.63 25.29
CA ALA A 116 18.26 -19.43 24.09
C ALA A 116 18.50 -18.65 22.79
N THR A 117 18.28 -17.34 22.80
CA THR A 117 18.30 -16.49 21.60
C THR A 117 19.55 -15.63 21.47
N ALA A 118 20.24 -15.30 22.57
CA ALA A 118 21.43 -14.44 22.53
C ALA A 118 22.58 -15.07 21.73
N GLY A 119 23.11 -14.30 20.79
CA GLY A 119 24.18 -14.74 19.90
C GLY A 119 23.74 -15.70 18.78
N GLN A 120 22.47 -16.02 18.70
CA GLN A 120 21.91 -16.77 17.57
C GLN A 120 21.55 -15.82 16.41
N PRO A 121 21.66 -16.27 15.15
CA PRO A 121 21.18 -15.51 14.02
C PRO A 121 19.63 -15.53 14.01
N LEU A 122 19.01 -14.47 13.53
CA LEU A 122 17.55 -14.42 13.38
C LEU A 122 17.06 -15.55 12.44
N ASP A 123 17.79 -15.79 11.33
CA ASP A 123 17.53 -16.88 10.40
C ASP A 123 18.27 -18.15 10.86
N HIS A 124 17.51 -19.18 11.24
CA HIS A 124 18.07 -20.45 11.67
C HIS A 124 17.95 -21.50 10.54
N PRO A 125 18.96 -22.38 10.34
CA PRO A 125 18.90 -23.43 9.29
C PRO A 125 17.67 -24.35 9.36
N ASP A 126 17.21 -24.65 10.58
CA ASP A 126 16.03 -25.52 10.82
C ASP A 126 14.69 -24.82 10.55
N MET A 127 14.68 -23.50 10.27
CA MET A 127 13.43 -22.81 9.99
C MET A 127 12.81 -23.28 8.68
N PRO A 128 11.50 -23.60 8.67
CA PRO A 128 10.78 -23.85 7.43
C PRO A 128 10.86 -22.67 6.46
N LYS A 129 10.78 -22.95 5.16
CA LYS A 129 10.83 -21.89 4.11
C LYS A 129 9.83 -20.76 4.34
N HIS A 130 8.57 -21.10 4.64
CA HIS A 130 7.51 -20.11 4.87
C HIS A 130 7.79 -19.20 6.08
N VAL A 131 8.42 -19.71 7.15
CA VAL A 131 8.84 -18.92 8.32
C VAL A 131 9.93 -17.93 7.93
N ARG A 132 10.98 -18.38 7.24
CA ARG A 132 12.06 -17.47 6.77
C ARG A 132 11.55 -16.41 5.82
N SER A 133 10.60 -16.78 4.98
CA SER A 133 9.98 -15.88 3.99
C SER A 133 8.99 -14.90 4.61
N GLU A 134 8.63 -15.05 5.89
CA GLU A 134 7.58 -14.23 6.52
C GLU A 134 6.28 -14.21 5.71
N ILE A 135 5.91 -15.30 5.05
CA ILE A 135 4.71 -15.41 4.24
C ILE A 135 3.67 -16.23 4.99
N PRO A 136 2.46 -15.73 5.21
CA PRO A 136 1.39 -16.50 5.82
C PRO A 136 0.92 -17.62 4.88
N ASP A 137 0.50 -18.74 5.47
CA ASP A 137 0.13 -19.96 4.75
C ASP A 137 -0.91 -19.73 3.64
N TRP A 138 -1.90 -18.87 3.90
CA TRP A 138 -2.96 -18.58 2.93
C TRP A 138 -2.47 -17.97 1.62
N ALA A 139 -1.28 -17.31 1.60
CA ALA A 139 -0.73 -16.65 0.42
C ALA A 139 0.45 -17.43 -0.20
N ALA A 140 1.04 -18.37 0.52
CA ALA A 140 2.31 -19.01 0.15
C ALA A 140 2.25 -19.69 -1.21
N ALA A 141 1.26 -20.58 -1.42
CA ALA A 141 1.12 -21.33 -2.66
C ALA A 141 0.86 -20.43 -3.88
N SER A 142 -0.01 -19.41 -3.72
CA SER A 142 -0.33 -18.46 -4.81
C SER A 142 0.87 -17.61 -5.19
N LEU A 143 1.63 -17.12 -4.21
CA LEU A 143 2.83 -16.32 -4.48
C LEU A 143 3.94 -17.16 -5.12
N GLU A 144 4.13 -18.40 -4.65
CA GLU A 144 5.11 -19.33 -5.24
C GLU A 144 4.75 -19.65 -6.70
N ALA A 145 3.49 -19.95 -6.98
CA ALA A 145 3.01 -20.19 -8.34
C ALA A 145 3.14 -18.95 -9.24
N ASN A 146 2.89 -17.75 -8.70
CA ASN A 146 2.95 -16.52 -9.49
C ASN A 146 4.38 -16.09 -9.83
N PHE A 147 5.33 -16.30 -8.93
CA PHE A 147 6.71 -15.84 -9.11
C PHE A 147 7.66 -16.90 -9.68
N GLY A 148 7.38 -18.18 -9.46
CA GLY A 148 8.25 -19.28 -9.91
C GLY A 148 9.70 -19.08 -9.45
N ASP A 149 10.65 -19.09 -10.38
CA ASP A 149 12.09 -18.92 -10.08
C ASP A 149 12.43 -17.57 -9.41
N ARG A 150 11.59 -16.55 -9.54
CA ARG A 150 11.78 -15.25 -8.90
C ARG A 150 11.29 -15.19 -7.44
N TYR A 151 10.64 -16.23 -6.93
CA TYR A 151 9.99 -16.22 -5.63
C TYR A 151 10.91 -15.76 -4.50
N GLU A 152 12.11 -16.31 -4.38
CA GLU A 152 13.04 -15.94 -3.29
C GLU A 152 13.44 -14.47 -3.33
N ALA A 153 13.72 -13.93 -4.53
CA ALA A 153 14.08 -12.51 -4.70
C ALA A 153 12.91 -11.58 -4.37
N GLU A 154 11.69 -11.94 -4.78
CA GLU A 154 10.48 -11.14 -4.52
C GLU A 154 10.11 -11.14 -3.04
N VAL A 155 10.20 -12.29 -2.38
CA VAL A 155 9.94 -12.42 -0.94
C VAL A 155 10.96 -11.62 -0.13
N ALA A 156 12.26 -11.71 -0.48
CA ALA A 156 13.30 -10.91 0.17
C ALA A 156 12.99 -9.40 0.04
N ALA A 157 12.64 -8.95 -1.16
CA ALA A 157 12.29 -7.54 -1.40
C ALA A 157 11.00 -7.08 -0.68
N LEU A 158 10.06 -8.00 -0.38
CA LEU A 158 8.89 -7.72 0.45
C LEU A 158 9.22 -7.55 1.94
N LEU A 159 10.39 -8.00 2.40
CA LEU A 159 10.88 -7.78 3.76
C LEU A 159 11.63 -6.45 3.90
N ASP A 160 12.13 -5.91 2.81
CA ASP A 160 12.83 -4.63 2.80
C ASP A 160 11.91 -3.46 3.17
N GLN A 161 12.53 -2.38 3.60
CA GLN A 161 11.78 -1.15 3.83
C GLN A 161 11.39 -0.50 2.51
N ALA A 162 10.09 -0.22 2.33
CA ALA A 162 9.58 0.47 1.14
C ALA A 162 10.25 1.85 0.96
N PRO A 163 10.59 2.26 -0.27
CA PRO A 163 11.11 3.60 -0.53
C PRO A 163 10.07 4.68 -0.21
N LEU A 164 10.53 5.90 -0.03
CA LEU A 164 9.66 7.06 0.13
C LEU A 164 9.60 7.80 -1.21
N ASP A 165 8.48 7.62 -1.90
CA ASP A 165 8.24 8.27 -3.18
C ASP A 165 7.22 9.41 -3.05
N LEU A 166 7.46 10.46 -3.80
CA LEU A 166 6.64 11.65 -3.90
C LEU A 166 6.11 11.76 -5.33
N ARG A 167 4.88 12.21 -5.48
CA ARG A 167 4.33 12.64 -6.75
C ARG A 167 4.27 14.15 -6.80
N VAL A 168 4.74 14.71 -7.90
CA VAL A 168 4.62 16.15 -8.21
C VAL A 168 3.16 16.47 -8.58
N ASN A 169 2.69 17.61 -8.12
CA ASN A 169 1.41 18.18 -8.53
C ASN A 169 1.60 19.00 -9.83
N GLU A 170 1.18 18.44 -10.96
CA GLU A 170 1.32 19.04 -12.30
C GLU A 170 0.64 20.42 -12.45
N LEU A 171 -0.28 20.79 -11.54
CA LEU A 171 -0.88 22.12 -11.52
C LEU A 171 0.04 23.18 -10.91
N ARG A 172 1.12 22.78 -10.23
CA ARG A 172 1.97 23.68 -9.43
C ARG A 172 3.42 23.73 -9.86
N GLY A 173 3.86 22.80 -10.71
CA GLY A 173 5.22 22.79 -11.22
C GLY A 173 5.57 21.50 -11.94
N THR A 174 6.74 21.51 -12.55
CA THR A 174 7.34 20.35 -13.22
C THR A 174 8.19 19.52 -12.24
N ARG A 175 8.47 18.26 -12.59
CA ARG A 175 9.33 17.39 -11.76
C ARG A 175 10.72 18.01 -11.52
N ASP A 176 11.31 18.60 -12.56
CA ASP A 176 12.67 19.14 -12.48
C ASP A 176 12.74 20.38 -11.57
N GLU A 177 11.76 21.29 -11.62
CA GLU A 177 11.65 22.43 -10.71
C GLU A 177 11.48 21.97 -9.25
N VAL A 178 10.67 20.92 -9.04
CA VAL A 178 10.44 20.38 -7.70
C VAL A 178 11.68 19.64 -7.17
N LEU A 179 12.39 18.88 -8.01
CA LEU A 179 13.68 18.28 -7.64
C LEU A 179 14.67 19.33 -7.16
N GLN A 180 14.83 20.46 -7.91
CA GLN A 180 15.70 21.58 -7.52
C GLN A 180 15.26 22.18 -6.19
N THR A 181 13.96 22.40 -6.01
CA THR A 181 13.37 22.98 -4.77
C THR A 181 13.65 22.07 -3.55
N LEU A 182 13.47 20.75 -3.70
CA LEU A 182 13.70 19.79 -2.63
C LEU A 182 15.19 19.65 -2.30
N ALA A 183 16.06 19.63 -3.32
CA ALA A 183 17.51 19.58 -3.14
C ALA A 183 18.07 20.85 -2.46
N ALA A 184 17.58 22.05 -2.83
CA ALA A 184 17.90 23.29 -2.15
C ALA A 184 17.44 23.27 -0.68
N GLY A 185 16.35 22.56 -0.36
CA GLY A 185 15.88 22.25 1.00
C GLY A 185 16.66 21.15 1.72
N LYS A 186 17.84 20.72 1.17
CA LYS A 186 18.73 19.70 1.72
C LYS A 186 18.12 18.30 1.81
N LEU A 187 17.12 17.98 0.99
CA LEU A 187 16.65 16.60 0.82
C LEU A 187 17.50 15.92 -0.27
N ASP A 188 17.93 14.69 0.01
CA ASP A 188 18.57 13.83 -0.99
C ASP A 188 17.47 13.16 -1.83
N VAL A 189 17.30 13.62 -3.06
CA VAL A 189 16.20 13.26 -3.94
C VAL A 189 16.71 12.90 -5.33
N VAL A 190 16.06 11.92 -5.93
CA VAL A 190 16.31 11.49 -7.32
C VAL A 190 14.98 11.27 -8.05
N PRO A 191 14.92 11.41 -9.39
CA PRO A 191 13.73 11.02 -10.12
C PRO A 191 13.49 9.52 -9.97
N THR A 192 12.21 9.12 -9.92
CA THR A 192 11.86 7.69 -10.00
C THR A 192 12.00 7.19 -11.46
N PRO A 193 12.30 5.88 -11.66
CA PRO A 193 12.64 5.37 -13.00
C PRO A 193 11.45 5.27 -13.96
N LEU A 194 10.22 5.05 -13.46
CA LEU A 194 9.06 4.74 -14.31
C LEU A 194 8.07 5.90 -14.40
N SER A 195 7.81 6.61 -13.31
CA SER A 195 6.85 7.71 -13.33
C SER A 195 7.51 9.04 -13.73
N PRO A 196 6.97 9.77 -14.73
CA PRO A 196 7.46 11.11 -15.10
C PRO A 196 7.22 12.17 -14.01
N LEU A 197 6.36 11.84 -13.02
CA LEU A 197 5.99 12.73 -11.91
C LEU A 197 6.65 12.33 -10.58
N GLY A 198 7.38 11.21 -10.59
CA GLY A 198 7.89 10.59 -9.40
C GLY A 198 9.24 11.14 -8.96
N ILE A 199 9.37 11.33 -7.64
CA ILE A 199 10.63 11.70 -6.97
C ILE A 199 10.83 10.74 -5.81
N ARG A 200 11.99 10.07 -5.75
CA ARG A 200 12.37 9.20 -4.64
C ARG A 200 13.23 9.97 -3.65
N VAL A 201 12.88 9.88 -2.37
CA VAL A 201 13.62 10.54 -1.28
C VAL A 201 14.45 9.49 -0.55
N LYS A 202 15.75 9.74 -0.40
CA LYS A 202 16.59 8.91 0.44
C LYS A 202 16.34 9.21 1.92
N GLY A 203 16.27 8.16 2.72
CA GLY A 203 15.96 8.26 4.14
C GLY A 203 14.48 8.56 4.42
N ARG A 204 14.19 9.08 5.60
CA ARG A 204 12.83 9.31 6.09
C ARG A 204 12.68 10.69 6.74
N PRO A 205 12.80 11.77 5.98
CA PRO A 205 12.63 13.12 6.50
C PRO A 205 11.18 13.37 6.94
N GLN A 206 10.99 14.31 7.86
CA GLN A 206 9.66 14.73 8.30
C GLN A 206 9.00 15.65 7.27
N LEU A 207 8.42 15.09 6.23
CA LEU A 207 7.80 15.84 5.13
C LEU A 207 6.57 16.63 5.56
N GLY A 208 5.85 16.21 6.60
CA GLY A 208 4.60 16.88 7.02
C GLY A 208 4.74 18.36 7.35
N ARG A 209 5.96 18.84 7.68
CA ARG A 209 6.28 20.26 7.91
C ARG A 209 7.04 20.93 6.75
N HIS A 210 7.36 20.15 5.71
CA HIS A 210 8.13 20.69 4.59
C HIS A 210 7.27 21.65 3.76
N PRO A 211 7.77 22.84 3.35
CA PRO A 211 6.99 23.83 2.61
C PRO A 211 6.36 23.29 1.33
N ALA A 212 7.08 22.46 0.57
CA ALA A 212 6.57 21.84 -0.66
C ALA A 212 5.37 20.91 -0.39
N PHE A 213 5.33 20.21 0.76
CA PHE A 213 4.20 19.40 1.16
C PHE A 213 3.02 20.26 1.63
N GLN A 214 3.29 21.27 2.45
CA GLN A 214 2.27 22.16 2.98
C GLN A 214 1.59 23.00 1.88
N SER A 215 2.34 23.39 0.85
CA SER A 215 1.80 24.08 -0.32
C SER A 215 1.06 23.17 -1.30
N GLY A 216 1.09 21.84 -1.13
CA GLY A 216 0.51 20.89 -2.07
C GLY A 216 1.26 20.78 -3.40
N LEU A 217 2.53 21.16 -3.42
CA LEU A 217 3.43 20.95 -4.57
C LEU A 217 3.79 19.49 -4.77
N ILE A 218 3.84 18.72 -3.66
CA ILE A 218 4.11 17.29 -3.63
C ILE A 218 3.09 16.53 -2.80
N GLU A 219 2.87 15.26 -3.16
CA GLU A 219 2.12 14.27 -2.39
C GLU A 219 2.96 13.01 -2.17
N VAL A 220 2.84 12.38 -0.99
CA VAL A 220 3.44 11.08 -0.74
C VAL A 220 2.62 10.02 -1.45
N GLN A 221 3.23 9.36 -2.43
CA GLN A 221 2.59 8.29 -3.19
C GLN A 221 3.65 7.40 -3.83
N ASP A 222 3.53 6.08 -3.65
CA ASP A 222 4.38 5.09 -4.30
C ASP A 222 4.36 5.25 -5.83
N GLU A 223 5.51 5.02 -6.48
CA GLU A 223 5.65 5.17 -7.92
C GLU A 223 4.67 4.30 -8.71
N GLY A 224 4.44 3.04 -8.30
CA GLY A 224 3.46 2.16 -8.96
C GLY A 224 2.02 2.69 -8.85
N SER A 225 1.65 3.29 -7.71
CA SER A 225 0.35 3.96 -7.55
C SER A 225 0.23 5.20 -8.45
N GLN A 226 1.34 5.88 -8.77
CA GLN A 226 1.35 6.98 -9.74
C GLN A 226 1.09 6.46 -11.16
N LEU A 227 1.71 5.33 -11.53
CA LEU A 227 1.50 4.70 -12.84
C LEU A 227 0.04 4.27 -13.05
N ILE A 228 -0.63 3.75 -12.02
CA ILE A 228 -2.07 3.47 -12.06
C ILE A 228 -2.86 4.72 -12.47
N ALA A 229 -2.59 5.85 -11.80
CA ALA A 229 -3.30 7.10 -12.10
C ALA A 229 -2.99 7.63 -13.50
N LEU A 230 -1.76 7.47 -14.00
CA LEU A 230 -1.38 7.82 -15.36
C LEU A 230 -2.11 6.97 -16.40
N LEU A 231 -2.20 5.65 -16.19
CA LEU A 231 -2.87 4.70 -17.10
C LEU A 231 -4.39 4.90 -17.19
N VAL A 232 -5.01 5.66 -16.28
CA VAL A 232 -6.39 6.11 -16.46
C VAL A 232 -6.52 7.00 -17.69
N ASP A 233 -5.44 7.69 -18.07
CA ASP A 233 -5.41 8.62 -19.22
C ASP A 233 -6.57 9.64 -19.11
N ALA A 234 -6.71 10.25 -17.92
CA ALA A 234 -7.71 11.28 -17.68
C ALA A 234 -7.32 12.58 -18.40
N ARG A 235 -8.20 13.10 -19.25
CA ARG A 235 -7.95 14.27 -20.08
C ARG A 235 -8.84 15.46 -19.71
N PRO A 236 -8.41 16.70 -19.94
CA PRO A 236 -9.21 17.88 -19.71
C PRO A 236 -10.60 17.77 -20.36
N GLY A 237 -11.66 18.10 -19.61
CA GLY A 237 -13.05 18.09 -20.07
C GLY A 237 -13.79 16.76 -19.86
N GLN A 238 -13.12 15.67 -19.54
CA GLN A 238 -13.74 14.36 -19.31
C GLN A 238 -14.54 14.27 -18.02
N GLN A 239 -15.44 13.30 -17.97
CA GLN A 239 -16.11 12.80 -16.77
C GLN A 239 -15.38 11.55 -16.29
N VAL A 240 -14.78 11.60 -15.10
CA VAL A 240 -13.97 10.53 -14.54
C VAL A 240 -14.55 10.09 -13.20
N VAL A 241 -14.52 8.80 -12.89
CA VAL A 241 -14.86 8.30 -11.56
C VAL A 241 -13.71 7.47 -11.00
N ASP A 242 -13.36 7.71 -9.74
CA ASP A 242 -12.50 6.87 -8.90
C ASP A 242 -13.44 6.13 -7.92
N PHE A 243 -13.75 4.87 -8.22
CA PHE A 243 -14.85 4.14 -7.59
C PHE A 243 -14.54 3.67 -6.17
N CYS A 244 -13.26 3.45 -5.85
CA CYS A 244 -12.77 3.06 -4.53
C CYS A 244 -11.69 4.04 -4.06
N SER A 245 -12.01 5.33 -4.01
CA SER A 245 -11.00 6.39 -3.96
C SER A 245 -10.23 6.49 -2.64
N GLY A 246 -10.71 5.86 -1.58
CA GLY A 246 -10.08 5.93 -0.27
C GLY A 246 -9.91 7.37 0.23
N ALA A 247 -8.68 7.78 0.53
CA ALA A 247 -8.34 9.15 0.91
C ALA A 247 -7.98 10.05 -0.30
N GLY A 248 -8.41 9.69 -1.51
CA GLY A 248 -8.35 10.54 -2.69
C GLY A 248 -6.98 10.67 -3.35
N GLY A 249 -6.03 9.77 -3.07
CA GLY A 249 -4.66 9.88 -3.62
C GLY A 249 -4.60 9.81 -5.14
N LYS A 250 -5.36 8.88 -5.75
CA LYS A 250 -5.49 8.72 -7.20
C LYS A 250 -6.45 9.78 -7.77
N ALA A 251 -7.60 10.02 -7.14
CA ALA A 251 -8.52 11.10 -7.55
C ALA A 251 -7.81 12.47 -7.69
N LEU A 252 -6.91 12.77 -6.75
CA LEU A 252 -6.09 13.99 -6.77
C LEU A 252 -5.13 14.01 -7.98
N ALA A 253 -4.52 12.85 -8.32
CA ALA A 253 -3.67 12.74 -9.51
C ALA A 253 -4.47 12.96 -10.80
N LEU A 254 -5.64 12.31 -10.91
CA LEU A 254 -6.52 12.43 -12.07
C LEU A 254 -6.96 13.89 -12.30
N ALA A 255 -7.39 14.56 -11.24
CA ALA A 255 -7.83 15.94 -11.30
C ALA A 255 -6.70 16.91 -11.71
N ALA A 256 -5.49 16.68 -11.21
CA ALA A 256 -4.31 17.46 -11.62
C ALA A 256 -3.99 17.25 -13.10
N ARG A 257 -4.02 16.00 -13.58
CA ARG A 257 -3.82 15.63 -14.99
C ARG A 257 -4.86 16.30 -15.90
N MET A 258 -6.10 16.42 -15.43
CA MET A 258 -7.18 17.11 -16.15
C MET A 258 -7.05 18.64 -16.12
N LYS A 259 -6.03 19.20 -15.49
CA LYS A 259 -5.78 20.64 -15.41
C LYS A 259 -6.98 21.43 -14.88
N GLY A 260 -7.72 20.85 -13.91
CA GLY A 260 -8.92 21.47 -13.35
C GLY A 260 -10.13 21.54 -14.31
N LYS A 261 -10.07 20.95 -15.50
CA LYS A 261 -11.16 20.95 -16.49
C LYS A 261 -11.85 19.60 -16.53
N GLY A 262 -13.19 19.59 -16.50
CA GLY A 262 -13.99 18.37 -16.39
C GLY A 262 -14.31 18.03 -14.93
N ARG A 263 -14.68 16.79 -14.63
CA ARG A 263 -15.16 16.40 -13.31
C ARG A 263 -14.59 15.03 -12.91
N VAL A 264 -14.10 14.92 -11.68
CA VAL A 264 -13.74 13.64 -11.05
C VAL A 264 -14.73 13.36 -9.93
N VAL A 265 -15.39 12.21 -9.93
CA VAL A 265 -16.23 11.75 -8.80
C VAL A 265 -15.42 10.74 -7.99
N ALA A 266 -15.10 11.06 -6.74
CA ALA A 266 -14.34 10.22 -5.83
C ALA A 266 -15.31 9.46 -4.91
N CYS A 267 -15.57 8.19 -5.22
CA CYS A 267 -16.50 7.33 -4.49
C CYS A 267 -15.77 6.50 -3.43
N ASP A 268 -16.39 6.32 -2.27
CA ASP A 268 -15.98 5.34 -1.25
C ASP A 268 -17.15 5.03 -0.32
N VAL A 269 -17.17 3.86 0.31
CA VAL A 269 -18.15 3.48 1.34
C VAL A 269 -17.79 4.02 2.73
N SER A 270 -16.60 4.60 2.89
CA SER A 270 -16.10 5.15 4.15
C SER A 270 -16.09 6.67 4.15
N LYS A 271 -17.04 7.27 4.87
CA LYS A 271 -17.07 8.72 5.09
C LYS A 271 -15.75 9.27 5.66
N GLY A 272 -15.15 8.55 6.60
CA GLY A 272 -13.88 8.99 7.21
C GLY A 272 -12.70 9.00 6.24
N ARG A 273 -12.69 8.14 5.21
CA ARG A 273 -11.70 8.18 4.14
C ARG A 273 -11.92 9.39 3.23
N LEU A 274 -13.15 9.63 2.80
CA LEU A 274 -13.51 10.79 1.97
C LEU A 274 -13.21 12.13 2.66
N ASP A 275 -13.47 12.24 3.96
CA ASP A 275 -13.18 13.47 4.71
C ASP A 275 -11.67 13.76 4.79
N ARG A 276 -10.82 12.73 4.92
CA ARG A 276 -9.36 12.92 4.78
C ARG A 276 -8.94 13.37 3.38
N GLY A 277 -9.63 12.91 2.36
CA GLY A 277 -9.44 13.36 0.97
C GLY A 277 -9.66 14.85 0.78
N LYS A 278 -10.67 15.44 1.41
CA LYS A 278 -10.99 16.87 1.32
C LYS A 278 -9.84 17.78 1.74
N GLU A 279 -9.13 17.43 2.81
CA GLU A 279 -7.97 18.21 3.26
C GLU A 279 -6.82 18.18 2.23
N ARG A 280 -6.59 17.02 1.62
CA ARG A 280 -5.57 16.83 0.58
C ARG A 280 -5.90 17.64 -0.67
N LEU A 281 -7.16 17.58 -1.14
CA LEU A 281 -7.65 18.34 -2.29
C LEU A 281 -7.48 19.85 -2.08
N ARG A 282 -7.89 20.37 -0.91
CA ARG A 282 -7.71 21.77 -0.56
C ARG A 282 -6.24 22.19 -0.56
N ARG A 283 -5.36 21.37 0.04
CA ARG A 283 -3.90 21.62 0.05
C ARG A 283 -3.32 21.65 -1.35
N ALA A 284 -3.75 20.76 -2.22
CA ALA A 284 -3.29 20.68 -3.60
C ALA A 284 -3.86 21.77 -4.52
N GLY A 285 -4.90 22.50 -4.07
CA GLY A 285 -5.60 23.50 -4.89
C GLY A 285 -6.45 22.90 -5.99
N ILE A 286 -7.12 21.77 -5.69
CA ILE A 286 -7.99 21.03 -6.61
C ILE A 286 -9.44 21.23 -6.19
N ASP A 287 -10.28 21.65 -7.12
CA ASP A 287 -11.70 21.96 -6.93
C ASP A 287 -12.68 21.16 -7.80
N ASN A 288 -12.17 20.44 -8.82
CA ASN A 288 -12.97 19.64 -9.73
C ASN A 288 -13.17 18.17 -9.29
N VAL A 289 -12.96 17.85 -8.01
CA VAL A 289 -13.22 16.55 -7.42
C VAL A 289 -14.45 16.60 -6.49
N GLU A 290 -15.45 15.78 -6.79
CA GLU A 290 -16.66 15.63 -5.99
C GLU A 290 -16.59 14.34 -5.15
N PRO A 291 -16.45 14.41 -3.81
CA PRO A 291 -16.54 13.24 -2.95
C PRO A 291 -17.95 12.67 -2.92
N ARG A 292 -18.07 11.37 -3.11
CA ARG A 292 -19.36 10.66 -3.09
C ARG A 292 -19.34 9.45 -2.16
N LEU A 293 -20.09 9.52 -1.08
CA LEU A 293 -20.32 8.37 -0.21
C LEU A 293 -21.33 7.43 -0.89
N LEU A 294 -20.94 6.16 -1.02
CA LEU A 294 -21.81 5.07 -1.48
C LEU A 294 -22.22 4.21 -0.29
N GLU A 295 -23.42 3.63 -0.32
CA GLU A 295 -23.85 2.63 0.66
C GLU A 295 -23.12 1.30 0.46
N ASN A 296 -22.97 0.89 -0.80
CA ASN A 296 -22.26 -0.28 -1.28
C ASN A 296 -22.02 -0.16 -2.79
N GLU A 297 -21.46 -1.19 -3.44
CA GLU A 297 -21.21 -1.23 -4.88
C GLU A 297 -22.48 -1.13 -5.73
N ARG A 298 -23.65 -1.50 -5.17
CA ARG A 298 -24.96 -1.47 -5.86
C ARG A 298 -25.79 -0.22 -5.58
N ASP A 299 -25.16 0.83 -5.04
CA ASP A 299 -25.82 2.10 -4.72
C ASP A 299 -26.68 2.62 -5.89
N ARG A 300 -27.82 3.24 -5.56
CA ARG A 300 -28.75 3.83 -6.56
C ARG A 300 -28.09 4.86 -7.45
N TRP A 301 -27.06 5.53 -6.97
CA TRP A 301 -26.27 6.48 -7.74
C TRP A 301 -25.64 5.81 -8.95
N VAL A 302 -25.08 4.60 -8.81
CA VAL A 302 -24.46 3.85 -9.92
C VAL A 302 -25.48 3.64 -11.05
N LYS A 303 -26.71 3.22 -10.73
CA LYS A 303 -27.78 3.04 -11.73
C LYS A 303 -28.10 4.34 -12.46
N LYS A 304 -28.17 5.49 -11.74
CA LYS A 304 -28.47 6.81 -12.32
C LYS A 304 -27.32 7.37 -13.17
N GLN A 305 -26.10 6.92 -12.97
CA GLN A 305 -24.92 7.40 -13.68
C GLN A 305 -24.42 6.43 -14.77
N ARG A 306 -25.18 5.39 -15.08
CA ARG A 306 -24.82 4.39 -16.10
C ARG A 306 -24.46 5.05 -17.42
N GLY A 307 -23.29 4.66 -17.98
CA GLY A 307 -22.85 5.10 -19.31
C GLY A 307 -22.46 6.57 -19.42
N LYS A 308 -22.09 7.24 -18.33
CA LYS A 308 -21.81 8.68 -18.35
C LYS A 308 -20.31 9.05 -18.22
N PHE A 309 -19.47 8.11 -17.88
CA PHE A 309 -18.05 8.39 -17.60
C PHE A 309 -17.15 7.96 -18.75
N ASP A 310 -16.21 8.81 -19.10
CA ASP A 310 -15.16 8.54 -20.08
C ASP A 310 -14.13 7.56 -19.52
N ARG A 311 -13.85 7.69 -18.21
CA ARG A 311 -12.88 6.87 -17.47
C ARG A 311 -13.45 6.42 -16.12
N VAL A 312 -13.27 5.16 -15.81
CA VAL A 312 -13.66 4.55 -14.53
C VAL A 312 -12.43 3.88 -13.93
N LEU A 313 -11.91 4.42 -12.85
CA LEU A 313 -10.85 3.79 -12.07
C LEU A 313 -11.47 2.94 -10.97
N ILE A 314 -11.01 1.71 -10.84
CA ILE A 314 -11.35 0.78 -9.78
C ILE A 314 -10.05 0.36 -9.09
N ASP A 315 -9.64 1.12 -8.06
CA ASP A 315 -8.56 0.71 -7.15
C ASP A 315 -9.17 -0.25 -6.12
N ALA A 316 -9.33 -1.52 -6.51
CA ALA A 316 -10.17 -2.48 -5.81
C ALA A 316 -9.65 -2.79 -4.40
N PRO A 317 -10.53 -2.95 -3.40
CA PRO A 317 -10.13 -3.51 -2.12
C PRO A 317 -9.54 -4.90 -2.36
N CYS A 318 -8.34 -5.14 -1.82
CA CYS A 318 -7.56 -6.34 -2.07
C CYS A 318 -6.79 -6.78 -0.81
N SER A 319 -6.15 -7.95 -0.88
CA SER A 319 -5.31 -8.48 0.21
C SER A 319 -4.14 -7.57 0.59
N GLY A 320 -3.70 -6.71 -0.34
CA GLY A 320 -2.57 -5.80 -0.13
C GLY A 320 -1.21 -6.50 -0.07
N THR A 321 -1.09 -7.72 -0.61
CA THR A 321 0.16 -8.51 -0.60
C THR A 321 1.35 -7.75 -1.19
N GLY A 322 1.11 -6.90 -2.18
CA GLY A 322 2.14 -6.05 -2.79
C GLY A 322 2.62 -4.91 -1.91
N ALA A 323 1.87 -4.53 -0.88
CA ALA A 323 2.19 -3.41 0.02
C ALA A 323 2.70 -3.88 1.40
N TRP A 324 2.98 -5.17 1.60
CA TRP A 324 3.41 -5.72 2.89
C TRP A 324 4.72 -5.12 3.42
N ARG A 325 5.64 -4.74 2.53
CA ARG A 325 6.87 -4.04 2.94
C ARG A 325 6.58 -2.68 3.59
N ARG A 326 5.45 -2.07 3.28
CA ARG A 326 4.98 -0.80 3.85
C ARG A 326 4.11 -1.00 5.08
N ASN A 327 3.27 -2.05 5.05
CA ASN A 327 2.29 -2.38 6.08
C ASN A 327 2.50 -3.83 6.57
N PRO A 328 3.60 -4.13 7.30
CA PRO A 328 3.92 -5.49 7.70
C PRO A 328 2.87 -6.11 8.64
N ASP A 329 2.13 -5.29 9.40
CA ASP A 329 1.02 -5.74 10.22
C ASP A 329 -0.16 -6.32 9.42
N ALA A 330 -0.39 -5.81 8.20
CA ALA A 330 -1.46 -6.29 7.34
C ALA A 330 -1.25 -7.74 6.89
N ARG A 331 -0.01 -8.19 6.79
CA ARG A 331 0.37 -9.56 6.40
C ARG A 331 -0.23 -10.63 7.30
N TRP A 332 -0.31 -10.34 8.60
CA TRP A 332 -0.70 -11.30 9.63
C TRP A 332 -2.16 -11.17 10.08
N ARG A 333 -2.93 -10.35 9.39
CA ARG A 333 -4.36 -10.26 9.66
C ARG A 333 -5.10 -11.45 9.07
N PRO A 334 -6.15 -11.93 9.74
CA PRO A 334 -7.03 -12.95 9.16
C PRO A 334 -7.51 -12.52 7.78
N MET A 335 -7.41 -13.42 6.79
CA MET A 335 -7.79 -13.16 5.40
C MET A 335 -8.82 -14.18 4.94
N GLU A 336 -9.99 -13.68 4.53
CA GLU A 336 -11.05 -14.45 3.88
C GLU A 336 -10.97 -14.20 2.36
N LEU A 337 -9.97 -14.82 1.71
CA LEU A 337 -9.66 -14.53 0.30
C LEU A 337 -10.86 -14.73 -0.61
N GLU A 338 -11.58 -15.85 -0.51
CA GLU A 338 -12.74 -16.15 -1.34
C GLU A 338 -13.85 -15.09 -1.23
N ARG A 339 -14.11 -14.61 -0.03
CA ARG A 339 -15.05 -13.52 0.17
C ARG A 339 -14.59 -12.23 -0.50
N LEU A 340 -13.30 -11.93 -0.38
CA LEU A 340 -12.70 -10.73 -1.00
C LEU A 340 -12.77 -10.79 -2.53
N LEU A 341 -12.49 -11.94 -3.13
CA LEU A 341 -12.62 -12.19 -4.57
C LEU A 341 -14.07 -11.97 -5.04
N GLY A 342 -15.06 -12.38 -4.25
CA GLY A 342 -16.48 -12.10 -4.52
C GLY A 342 -16.78 -10.60 -4.53
N VAL A 343 -16.29 -9.86 -3.53
CA VAL A 343 -16.45 -8.40 -3.46
C VAL A 343 -15.80 -7.69 -4.64
N GLN A 344 -14.61 -8.12 -5.07
CA GLN A 344 -13.92 -7.56 -6.24
C GLN A 344 -14.73 -7.74 -7.52
N ARG A 345 -15.29 -8.93 -7.75
CA ARG A 345 -16.20 -9.18 -8.91
C ARG A 345 -17.41 -8.25 -8.90
N GLU A 346 -18.08 -8.15 -7.77
CA GLU A 346 -19.28 -7.29 -7.63
C GLU A 346 -18.96 -5.82 -7.87
N ILE A 347 -17.81 -5.34 -7.38
CA ILE A 347 -17.33 -3.98 -7.62
C ILE A 347 -17.02 -3.77 -9.10
N LEU A 348 -16.29 -4.68 -9.74
CA LEU A 348 -15.94 -4.57 -11.16
C LEU A 348 -17.19 -4.57 -12.03
N ASP A 349 -18.13 -5.49 -11.83
CA ASP A 349 -19.40 -5.56 -12.54
C ASP A 349 -20.24 -4.29 -12.38
N SER A 350 -20.26 -3.74 -11.18
CA SER A 350 -21.06 -2.55 -10.90
C SER A 350 -20.43 -1.28 -11.46
N ALA A 351 -19.14 -1.07 -11.24
CA ALA A 351 -18.44 0.12 -11.68
C ALA A 351 -18.28 0.18 -13.20
N ALA A 352 -18.11 -0.97 -13.88
CA ALA A 352 -18.06 -1.03 -15.33
C ALA A 352 -19.29 -0.44 -16.01
N ARG A 353 -20.47 -0.55 -15.39
CA ARG A 353 -21.72 0.05 -15.91
C ARG A 353 -21.65 1.57 -16.06
N LEU A 354 -20.74 2.23 -15.39
CA LEU A 354 -20.56 3.68 -15.42
C LEU A 354 -19.87 4.14 -16.70
N ALA A 355 -19.05 3.29 -17.33
CA ALA A 355 -18.32 3.61 -18.55
C ALA A 355 -19.28 3.86 -19.72
N LYS A 356 -18.99 4.92 -20.49
CA LYS A 356 -19.72 5.21 -21.74
C LYS A 356 -19.68 4.01 -22.66
N PRO A 357 -20.79 3.68 -23.36
CA PRO A 357 -20.70 2.80 -24.51
C PRO A 357 -19.84 3.50 -25.56
N ASP A 358 -19.08 2.73 -26.33
CA ASP A 358 -18.18 3.22 -27.37
C ASP A 358 -17.03 4.10 -26.82
N GLY A 359 -15.94 3.43 -26.44
CA GLY A 359 -14.67 4.05 -26.04
C GLY A 359 -14.55 4.47 -24.57
N GLY A 360 -15.55 4.24 -23.73
CA GLY A 360 -15.41 4.39 -22.28
C GLY A 360 -14.44 3.35 -21.73
N ARG A 361 -13.46 3.76 -20.90
CA ARG A 361 -12.45 2.85 -20.35
C ARG A 361 -12.67 2.59 -18.87
N VAL A 362 -12.46 1.34 -18.46
CA VAL A 362 -12.40 0.87 -17.08
C VAL A 362 -10.97 0.45 -16.78
N ILE A 363 -10.40 1.00 -15.75
CA ILE A 363 -9.06 0.68 -15.29
C ILE A 363 -9.21 -0.05 -13.96
N TYR A 364 -8.98 -1.37 -13.98
CA TYR A 364 -8.97 -2.19 -12.78
C TYR A 364 -7.56 -2.26 -12.23
N ALA A 365 -7.40 -1.97 -10.95
CA ALA A 365 -6.11 -1.99 -10.28
C ALA A 365 -6.22 -2.60 -8.89
N THR A 366 -5.15 -3.25 -8.44
CA THR A 366 -4.97 -3.73 -7.07
C THR A 366 -3.55 -3.46 -6.59
N CYS A 367 -3.34 -3.45 -5.28
CA CYS A 367 -2.01 -3.59 -4.67
C CYS A 367 -1.78 -5.05 -4.22
N SER A 368 -2.24 -6.02 -5.00
CA SER A 368 -2.08 -7.45 -4.78
C SER A 368 -1.08 -8.07 -5.76
N LEU A 369 -0.37 -9.08 -5.29
CA LEU A 369 0.52 -9.93 -6.09
C LEU A 369 -0.14 -11.27 -6.46
N LEU A 370 -1.40 -11.49 -6.06
CA LEU A 370 -2.10 -12.75 -6.28
C LEU A 370 -2.82 -12.73 -7.63
N ARG A 371 -2.63 -13.78 -8.43
CA ARG A 371 -3.30 -13.94 -9.72
C ARG A 371 -4.83 -13.98 -9.59
N GLU A 372 -5.32 -14.53 -8.49
CA GLU A 372 -6.75 -14.66 -8.18
C GLU A 372 -7.45 -13.30 -8.05
N GLU A 373 -6.74 -12.29 -7.53
CA GLU A 373 -7.24 -10.92 -7.39
C GLU A 373 -7.02 -10.05 -8.63
N ASN A 374 -6.19 -10.52 -9.56
CA ASN A 374 -5.68 -9.80 -10.71
C ASN A 374 -6.23 -10.38 -12.02
N GLU A 375 -5.43 -11.20 -12.71
CA GLU A 375 -5.76 -11.73 -14.04
C GLU A 375 -7.04 -12.55 -14.03
N ALA A 376 -7.27 -13.36 -13.00
CA ALA A 376 -8.47 -14.20 -12.91
C ALA A 376 -9.75 -13.37 -12.81
N GLN A 377 -9.71 -12.18 -12.16
CA GLN A 377 -10.84 -11.25 -12.14
C GLN A 377 -11.12 -10.69 -13.53
N ILE A 378 -10.07 -10.33 -14.29
CA ILE A 378 -10.20 -9.78 -15.64
C ILE A 378 -10.70 -10.85 -16.63
N GLU A 379 -10.16 -12.07 -16.56
CA GLU A 379 -10.58 -13.21 -17.38
C GLU A 379 -12.06 -13.52 -17.16
N GLY A 380 -12.49 -13.61 -15.89
CA GLY A 380 -13.89 -13.85 -15.54
C GLY A 380 -14.83 -12.73 -15.97
N PHE A 381 -14.38 -11.47 -15.84
CA PHE A 381 -15.16 -10.31 -16.29
C PHE A 381 -15.34 -10.30 -17.81
N LEU A 382 -14.28 -10.49 -18.59
CA LEU A 382 -14.35 -10.49 -20.05
C LEU A 382 -15.20 -11.64 -20.59
N ALA A 383 -15.16 -12.82 -19.94
CA ALA A 383 -16.01 -13.95 -20.31
C ALA A 383 -17.50 -13.65 -20.14
N SER A 384 -17.88 -12.78 -19.19
CA SER A 384 -19.28 -12.42 -18.90
C SER A 384 -19.74 -11.08 -19.51
N HIS A 385 -18.81 -10.28 -20.06
CA HIS A 385 -19.06 -8.96 -20.63
C HIS A 385 -18.48 -8.82 -22.04
N PRO A 386 -19.14 -9.39 -23.08
CA PRO A 386 -18.62 -9.40 -24.45
C PRO A 386 -18.57 -8.01 -25.10
N ASP A 387 -19.22 -7.00 -24.49
CA ASP A 387 -19.12 -5.59 -24.87
C ASP A 387 -17.83 -4.91 -24.36
N TYR A 388 -16.96 -5.64 -23.63
CA TYR A 388 -15.66 -5.17 -23.19
C TYR A 388 -14.52 -5.93 -23.84
N ARG A 389 -13.40 -5.24 -24.06
CA ARG A 389 -12.13 -5.84 -24.51
C ARG A 389 -10.97 -5.38 -23.65
N LEU A 390 -9.95 -6.20 -23.52
CA LEU A 390 -8.66 -5.78 -22.95
C LEU A 390 -7.95 -4.86 -23.96
N VAL A 391 -7.48 -3.72 -23.46
CA VAL A 391 -6.57 -2.83 -24.19
C VAL A 391 -5.17 -3.11 -23.67
N PRO A 392 -4.27 -3.66 -24.50
CA PRO A 392 -2.91 -3.92 -24.03
C PRO A 392 -2.24 -2.65 -23.52
N VAL A 393 -1.68 -2.70 -22.31
CA VAL A 393 -1.11 -1.51 -21.64
C VAL A 393 0.02 -0.90 -22.46
N GLU A 394 0.80 -1.72 -23.19
CA GLU A 394 1.86 -1.28 -24.09
C GLU A 394 1.35 -0.35 -25.21
N THR A 395 0.10 -0.51 -25.66
CA THR A 395 -0.48 0.33 -26.72
C THR A 395 -0.86 1.74 -26.25
N VAL A 396 -1.02 1.93 -24.95
CA VAL A 396 -1.38 3.22 -24.33
C VAL A 396 -0.24 3.82 -23.51
N TRP A 397 0.86 3.09 -23.35
CA TRP A 397 1.96 3.47 -22.46
C TRP A 397 2.60 4.80 -22.82
N ASP A 398 2.98 4.98 -24.08
CA ASP A 398 3.69 6.18 -24.52
C ASP A 398 2.85 7.44 -24.35
N GLU A 399 1.55 7.37 -24.57
CA GLU A 399 0.63 8.51 -24.41
C GLU A 399 0.29 8.75 -22.94
N ALA A 400 0.07 7.71 -22.16
CA ALA A 400 -0.36 7.81 -20.77
C ALA A 400 0.81 8.09 -19.80
N VAL A 401 1.93 7.40 -19.98
CA VAL A 401 3.10 7.43 -19.08
C VAL A 401 4.27 8.18 -19.73
N GLY A 402 4.66 7.82 -20.94
CA GLY A 402 5.66 8.52 -21.74
C GLY A 402 7.11 8.36 -21.27
N THR A 403 7.37 7.48 -20.29
CA THR A 403 8.70 7.23 -19.74
C THR A 403 8.89 5.75 -19.40
N GLY A 404 10.14 5.29 -19.39
CA GLY A 404 10.48 3.90 -19.09
C GLY A 404 10.02 2.90 -20.16
N PRO A 405 10.41 1.63 -20.05
CA PRO A 405 9.95 0.59 -20.96
C PRO A 405 8.48 0.25 -20.71
N ALA A 406 7.73 0.12 -21.78
CA ALA A 406 6.36 -0.41 -21.72
C ALA A 406 6.39 -1.89 -21.27
N PRO A 407 5.40 -2.34 -20.46
CA PRO A 407 5.22 -3.77 -20.21
C PRO A 407 4.88 -4.50 -21.52
N THR A 408 5.10 -5.81 -21.55
CA THR A 408 4.91 -6.63 -22.78
C THR A 408 3.86 -7.73 -22.60
N SER A 409 3.12 -7.70 -21.48
CA SER A 409 2.19 -8.78 -21.11
C SER A 409 0.71 -8.41 -21.25
N GLY A 410 0.38 -7.31 -21.93
CA GLY A 410 -0.99 -6.80 -22.10
C GLY A 410 -1.54 -6.10 -20.85
N MET A 411 -1.03 -6.43 -19.67
CA MET A 411 -1.40 -5.85 -18.38
C MET A 411 -0.14 -5.43 -17.62
N LEU A 412 -0.24 -4.41 -16.77
CA LEU A 412 0.88 -3.99 -15.94
C LEU A 412 0.96 -4.83 -14.67
N ARG A 413 2.13 -5.41 -14.41
CA ARG A 413 2.48 -6.04 -13.14
C ARG A 413 3.75 -5.39 -12.60
N LEU A 414 3.68 -4.92 -11.39
CA LEU A 414 4.81 -4.35 -10.66
C LEU A 414 5.08 -5.17 -9.41
N SER A 415 6.36 -5.31 -9.09
CA SER A 415 6.77 -6.00 -7.86
C SER A 415 8.02 -5.36 -7.26
N PRO A 416 8.25 -5.53 -5.95
CA PRO A 416 9.39 -4.90 -5.27
C PRO A 416 10.74 -5.27 -5.85
N ALA A 417 11.01 -6.53 -6.16
CA ALA A 417 12.30 -6.96 -6.69
C ALA A 417 12.50 -6.52 -8.16
N ALA A 418 11.46 -6.61 -8.99
CA ALA A 418 11.58 -6.29 -10.42
C ALA A 418 11.62 -4.78 -10.69
N ASN A 419 10.87 -3.99 -9.94
CA ASN A 419 10.60 -2.59 -10.27
C ASN A 419 11.03 -1.60 -9.18
N GLY A 420 11.32 -2.05 -7.95
CA GLY A 420 11.60 -1.19 -6.81
C GLY A 420 10.39 -0.43 -6.27
N THR A 421 9.18 -0.69 -6.81
CA THR A 421 7.89 -0.15 -6.36
C THR A 421 7.22 -1.09 -5.37
N ASP A 422 6.10 -0.71 -4.76
CA ASP A 422 5.20 -1.72 -4.16
C ASP A 422 4.64 -2.63 -5.27
N GLY A 423 4.07 -3.77 -4.90
CA GLY A 423 3.42 -4.65 -5.85
C GLY A 423 2.09 -4.08 -6.31
N PHE A 424 1.87 -4.01 -7.63
CA PHE A 424 0.63 -3.54 -8.22
C PHE A 424 0.27 -4.33 -9.47
N PHE A 425 -1.02 -4.35 -9.75
CA PHE A 425 -1.58 -4.85 -10.99
C PHE A 425 -2.49 -3.80 -11.62
N VAL A 426 -2.47 -3.71 -12.97
CA VAL A 426 -3.41 -2.86 -13.73
C VAL A 426 -3.82 -3.56 -15.00
N ALA A 427 -5.12 -3.55 -15.27
CA ALA A 427 -5.71 -3.89 -16.57
C ALA A 427 -6.54 -2.71 -17.08
N VAL A 428 -6.40 -2.41 -18.35
CA VAL A 428 -7.18 -1.41 -19.07
C VAL A 428 -8.23 -2.13 -19.93
N LEU A 429 -9.50 -1.86 -19.65
CA LEU A 429 -10.63 -2.41 -20.38
C LEU A 429 -11.34 -1.30 -21.13
N GLU A 430 -11.76 -1.55 -22.37
CA GLU A 430 -12.51 -0.58 -23.17
C GLU A 430 -13.86 -1.16 -23.56
N ARG A 431 -14.89 -0.36 -23.39
CA ARG A 431 -16.25 -0.73 -23.75
C ARG A 431 -16.49 -0.44 -25.23
N GLY A 432 -16.90 -1.44 -25.98
CA GLY A 432 -17.31 -1.34 -27.37
C GLY A 432 -18.65 -0.62 -27.56
N PRO A 433 -19.03 -0.37 -28.80
CA PRO A 433 -20.35 0.15 -29.13
C PRO A 433 -21.45 -0.80 -28.61
N LYS A 434 -22.60 -0.25 -28.29
CA LYS A 434 -23.76 -1.04 -27.91
C LYS A 434 -24.13 -1.91 -29.13
N ALA A 435 -24.12 -3.23 -28.98
CA ALA A 435 -24.64 -4.09 -30.05
C ALA A 435 -26.07 -3.61 -30.37
N ASP A 436 -26.29 -3.22 -31.63
CA ASP A 436 -27.63 -2.87 -32.09
C ASP A 436 -28.52 -4.10 -31.94
N ALA A 437 -29.68 -3.91 -31.31
CA ALA A 437 -30.66 -4.96 -31.04
C ALA A 437 -31.35 -5.48 -32.36
N ALA A 438 -30.74 -5.24 -33.50
CA ALA A 438 -31.34 -5.44 -34.84
C ALA A 438 -30.92 -6.75 -35.56
N GLU A 439 -30.02 -7.59 -34.98
CA GLU A 439 -29.63 -8.82 -35.68
C GLU A 439 -30.17 -10.13 -35.08
N THR A 440 -31.14 -10.07 -34.15
CA THR A 440 -31.72 -11.29 -33.53
C THR A 440 -33.09 -11.68 -34.13
N GLU A 441 -33.55 -11.04 -35.20
CA GLU A 441 -34.81 -11.42 -35.92
C GLU A 441 -34.61 -12.07 -37.29
N ALA A 442 -33.39 -12.49 -37.66
CA ALA A 442 -33.12 -13.16 -38.90
C ALA A 442 -32.21 -14.39 -38.69
N ALA A 443 -32.72 -15.41 -37.98
CA ALA A 443 -32.22 -16.78 -38.05
C ALA A 443 -33.32 -17.77 -37.69
#